data_1fe2f133603ef5ad76626d7760ef21bd
#
_entry.id   1fe2f133603ef5ad76626d7760ef21bd
#
_cell.length_a   1.000
_cell.length_b   1.000
_cell.length_c   1.000
_cell.angle_alpha   90.00
_cell.angle_beta   90.00
_cell.angle_gamma   90.00
#
_symmetry.space_group_name_H-M   'P 1'
#
loop_
_entity.id
_entity.type
_entity.pdbx_description
1 polymer ?
#
loop_
_entity_poly.entity_id
_entity_poly.type
_entity_poly.pdbx_seq_one_letter_code
_entity_poly.pdbx_strand_id
1 'polypeptide(L)'
;METEQIRDEDVLKWILGQRFRAAQKKKAIEIRKKMISAEHDGVDEPAGIKAMVEEMNARMKRQQARVDQAILRVMDIIEYLPEDSLEKEICEYRHIDMMSWRQIEIAVPMSRSQCNNRYNEAIRMLLQNARVREIAREEREKYEEYIQQKSEAKKWRKKMAEKKFGK
;
A
#
# COMPACT_ATOMS: atom_id res chain seq x y z
N MET A 1 -8.68 22.00 -18.57
CA MET A 1 -8.38 20.79 -17.81
C MET A 1 -8.66 21.08 -16.35
N GLU A 2 -9.79 20.59 -15.87
CA GLU A 2 -10.06 20.63 -14.44
C GLU A 2 -9.00 19.77 -13.75
N THR A 3 -8.17 20.39 -12.96
CA THR A 3 -7.36 19.70 -11.97
C THR A 3 -8.34 19.06 -11.01
N GLU A 4 -8.52 17.75 -11.12
CA GLU A 4 -9.36 16.97 -10.20
C GLU A 4 -8.92 17.32 -8.78
N GLN A 5 -9.80 18.00 -8.05
CA GLN A 5 -9.47 18.52 -6.72
C GLN A 5 -9.23 17.33 -5.79
N ILE A 6 -8.00 17.18 -5.34
CA ILE A 6 -7.61 16.12 -4.42
C ILE A 6 -8.35 16.31 -3.10
N ARG A 7 -9.13 15.30 -2.72
CA ARG A 7 -9.91 15.28 -1.48
C ARG A 7 -9.09 14.67 -0.33
N ASP A 8 -9.29 15.15 0.88
CA ASP A 8 -8.66 14.60 2.08
C ASP A 8 -8.98 13.11 2.28
N GLU A 9 -10.18 12.67 1.87
CA GLU A 9 -10.57 11.26 1.86
C GLU A 9 -9.63 10.38 1.03
N ASP A 10 -9.23 10.84 -0.15
CA ASP A 10 -8.33 10.11 -1.04
C ASP A 10 -6.91 10.04 -0.46
N VAL A 11 -6.46 11.13 0.16
CA VAL A 11 -5.17 11.18 0.87
C VAL A 11 -5.18 10.19 2.04
N LEU A 12 -6.23 10.20 2.85
CA LEU A 12 -6.35 9.30 4.00
C LEU A 12 -6.39 7.83 3.57
N LYS A 13 -7.16 7.48 2.56
CA LYS A 13 -7.19 6.12 1.99
C LYS A 13 -5.79 5.68 1.50
N TRP A 14 -5.06 6.58 0.89
CA TRP A 14 -3.68 6.32 0.47
C TRP A 14 -2.74 6.10 1.66
N ILE A 15 -2.86 6.90 2.73
CA ILE A 15 -2.08 6.73 3.97
C ILE A 15 -2.38 5.36 4.60
N LEU A 16 -3.64 4.98 4.72
CA LEU A 16 -4.05 3.69 5.28
C LEU A 16 -3.53 2.50 4.45
N GLY A 17 -3.36 2.67 3.15
CA GLY A 17 -2.79 1.68 2.25
C GLY A 17 -1.26 1.52 2.32
N GLN A 18 -0.54 2.27 3.17
CA GLN A 18 0.93 2.26 3.21
C GLN A 18 1.53 0.91 3.62
N ARG A 19 0.86 0.15 4.50
CA ARG A 19 1.30 -1.20 4.86
C ARG A 19 1.32 -2.13 3.65
N PHE A 20 0.25 -2.11 2.87
CA PHE A 20 0.14 -2.93 1.66
C PHE A 20 1.27 -2.61 0.68
N ARG A 21 1.54 -1.32 0.42
CA ARG A 21 2.62 -0.90 -0.48
C ARG A 21 4.00 -1.32 0.04
N ALA A 22 4.25 -1.19 1.34
CA ALA A 22 5.51 -1.61 1.96
C ALA A 22 5.69 -3.14 1.88
N ALA A 23 4.64 -3.91 2.12
CA ALA A 23 4.64 -5.36 2.01
C ALA A 23 4.87 -5.84 0.56
N GLN A 24 4.31 -5.17 -0.43
CA GLN A 24 4.54 -5.45 -1.85
C GLN A 24 6.01 -5.23 -2.25
N LYS A 25 6.62 -4.17 -1.76
CA LYS A 25 8.06 -3.91 -1.99
C LYS A 25 8.93 -5.00 -1.36
N LYS A 26 8.61 -5.43 -0.14
CA LYS A 26 9.31 -6.55 0.52
C LYS A 26 9.21 -7.83 -0.30
N LYS A 27 8.01 -8.19 -0.75
CA LYS A 27 7.76 -9.36 -1.58
C LYS A 27 8.57 -9.32 -2.89
N ALA A 28 8.69 -8.17 -3.52
CA ALA A 28 9.49 -8.00 -4.72
C ALA A 28 10.99 -8.29 -4.46
N ILE A 29 11.52 -7.86 -3.31
CA ILE A 29 12.90 -8.15 -2.91
C ILE A 29 13.08 -9.65 -2.66
N GLU A 30 12.14 -10.31 -1.98
CA GLU A 30 12.17 -11.76 -1.74
C GLU A 30 12.19 -12.57 -3.03
N ILE A 31 11.39 -12.20 -4.01
CA ILE A 31 11.35 -12.85 -5.34
C ILE A 31 12.70 -12.70 -6.03
N ARG A 32 13.26 -11.49 -6.06
CA ARG A 32 14.58 -11.24 -6.68
C ARG A 32 15.68 -12.04 -6.00
N LYS A 33 15.66 -12.12 -4.67
CA LYS A 33 16.63 -12.95 -3.92
C LYS A 33 16.52 -14.42 -4.31
N LYS A 34 15.31 -14.97 -4.39
CA LYS A 34 15.10 -16.36 -4.82
C LYS A 34 15.56 -16.62 -6.24
N MET A 35 15.36 -15.68 -7.16
CA MET A 35 15.85 -15.80 -8.54
C MET A 35 17.38 -15.84 -8.61
N ILE A 36 18.06 -14.97 -7.88
CA ILE A 36 19.54 -14.94 -7.82
C ILE A 36 20.08 -16.26 -7.24
N SER A 37 19.48 -16.76 -6.16
CA SER A 37 19.89 -18.03 -5.56
C SER A 37 19.68 -19.22 -6.50
N ALA A 38 18.56 -19.26 -7.25
CA ALA A 38 18.27 -20.33 -8.20
C ALA A 38 19.20 -20.35 -9.42
N GLU A 39 19.61 -19.19 -9.93
CA GLU A 39 20.56 -19.07 -11.06
C GLU A 39 21.96 -19.62 -10.72
N HIS A 40 22.30 -19.72 -9.43
CA HIS A 40 23.63 -20.11 -8.95
C HIS A 40 23.62 -21.39 -8.11
N ASP A 41 22.50 -22.12 -8.12
CA ASP A 41 22.38 -23.39 -7.43
C ASP A 41 23.33 -24.44 -8.04
N GLY A 42 24.24 -25.01 -7.21
CA GLY A 42 25.20 -26.03 -7.63
C GLY A 42 26.53 -25.54 -8.21
N VAL A 43 26.79 -24.24 -8.22
CA VAL A 43 28.10 -23.66 -8.57
C VAL A 43 28.80 -23.22 -7.29
N ASP A 44 30.13 -23.47 -7.17
CA ASP A 44 30.93 -22.85 -6.10
C ASP A 44 30.69 -21.34 -6.10
N GLU A 45 30.09 -20.84 -5.02
CA GLU A 45 29.66 -19.43 -4.94
C GLU A 45 30.82 -18.48 -5.17
N PRO A 46 30.85 -17.74 -6.31
CA PRO A 46 31.82 -16.67 -6.47
C PRO A 46 31.58 -15.63 -5.34
N ALA A 47 32.69 -15.07 -4.81
CA ALA A 47 32.63 -14.09 -3.72
C ALA A 47 31.64 -12.92 -3.97
N GLY A 48 31.43 -12.54 -5.23
CA GLY A 48 30.47 -11.52 -5.64
C GLY A 48 29.00 -11.88 -5.39
N ILE A 49 28.60 -13.17 -5.47
CA ILE A 49 27.23 -13.62 -5.23
C ILE A 49 26.92 -13.60 -3.75
N LYS A 50 27.86 -14.02 -2.91
CA LYS A 50 27.71 -13.94 -1.45
C LYS A 50 27.46 -12.50 -0.99
N ALA A 51 28.25 -11.55 -1.49
CA ALA A 51 28.08 -10.13 -1.22
C ALA A 51 26.71 -9.61 -1.69
N MET A 52 26.24 -10.05 -2.87
CA MET A 52 24.92 -9.70 -3.39
C MET A 52 23.79 -10.23 -2.52
N VAL A 53 23.85 -11.48 -2.07
CA VAL A 53 22.87 -12.09 -1.16
C VAL A 53 22.84 -11.37 0.18
N GLU A 54 23.99 -11.01 0.74
CA GLU A 54 24.09 -10.23 1.98
C GLU A 54 23.45 -8.85 1.83
N GLU A 55 23.68 -8.16 0.71
CA GLU A 55 23.01 -6.87 0.42
C GLU A 55 21.49 -7.03 0.28
N MET A 56 21.02 -8.07 -0.38
CA MET A 56 19.58 -8.35 -0.48
C MET A 56 18.96 -8.63 0.90
N ASN A 57 19.65 -9.37 1.77
CA ASN A 57 19.20 -9.59 3.15
C ASN A 57 19.13 -8.28 3.95
N ALA A 58 20.12 -7.39 3.78
CA ALA A 58 20.10 -6.07 4.42
C ALA A 58 18.92 -5.21 3.93
N ARG A 59 18.63 -5.24 2.64
CA ARG A 59 17.46 -4.54 2.05
C ARG A 59 16.15 -5.10 2.57
N MET A 60 16.02 -6.42 2.69
CA MET A 60 14.83 -7.06 3.27
C MET A 60 14.62 -6.64 4.73
N LYS A 61 15.68 -6.58 5.52
CA LYS A 61 15.60 -6.13 6.93
C LYS A 61 15.14 -4.68 7.04
N ARG A 62 15.69 -3.79 6.21
CA ARG A 62 15.26 -2.38 6.14
C ARG A 62 13.79 -2.26 5.69
N GLN A 63 13.39 -3.06 4.72
CA GLN A 63 12.01 -3.04 4.23
C GLN A 63 11.04 -3.63 5.26
N GLN A 64 11.44 -4.65 6.02
CA GLN A 64 10.62 -5.16 7.13
C GLN A 64 10.39 -4.06 8.18
N ALA A 65 11.39 -3.31 8.56
CA ALA A 65 11.24 -2.19 9.48
C ALA A 65 10.23 -1.15 8.96
N ARG A 66 10.21 -0.87 7.66
CA ARG A 66 9.22 0.01 7.03
C ARG A 66 7.80 -0.57 7.10
N VAL A 67 7.65 -1.88 6.90
CA VAL A 67 6.37 -2.58 7.07
C VAL A 67 5.87 -2.42 8.50
N ASP A 68 6.73 -2.67 9.48
CA ASP A 68 6.37 -2.58 10.90
C ASP A 68 5.96 -1.15 11.30
N GLN A 69 6.69 -0.14 10.84
CA GLN A 69 6.35 1.27 11.05
C GLN A 69 5.01 1.63 10.39
N ALA A 70 4.75 1.11 9.18
CA ALA A 70 3.49 1.35 8.49
C ALA A 70 2.31 0.72 9.23
N ILE A 71 2.48 -0.48 9.79
CA ILE A 71 1.46 -1.14 10.61
C ILE A 71 1.11 -0.28 11.82
N LEU A 72 2.10 0.15 12.60
CA LEU A 72 1.90 0.96 13.79
C LEU A 72 1.19 2.27 13.47
N ARG A 73 1.60 2.95 12.42
CA ARG A 73 0.97 4.20 11.99
C ARG A 73 -0.49 4.02 11.58
N VAL A 74 -0.79 2.96 10.84
CA VAL A 74 -2.17 2.63 10.45
C VAL A 74 -3.02 2.29 11.67
N MET A 75 -2.49 1.50 12.60
CA MET A 75 -3.17 1.20 13.86
C MET A 75 -3.48 2.46 14.66
N ASP A 76 -2.51 3.35 14.83
CA ASP A 76 -2.68 4.62 15.55
C ASP A 76 -3.80 5.49 14.94
N ILE A 77 -3.94 5.50 13.63
CA ILE A 77 -5.02 6.23 12.96
C ILE A 77 -6.38 5.54 13.18
N ILE A 78 -6.45 4.21 13.01
CA ILE A 78 -7.70 3.44 13.15
C ILE A 78 -8.24 3.48 14.58
N GLU A 79 -7.36 3.62 15.59
CA GLU A 79 -7.77 3.77 17.00
C GLU A 79 -8.69 4.98 17.27
N TYR A 80 -8.72 5.97 16.39
CA TYR A 80 -9.68 7.08 16.50
C TYR A 80 -11.12 6.71 16.11
N LEU A 81 -11.36 5.51 15.57
CA LEU A 81 -12.70 5.00 15.34
C LEU A 81 -13.29 4.43 16.63
N PRO A 82 -14.65 4.49 16.80
CA PRO A 82 -15.29 3.93 17.97
C PRO A 82 -14.95 2.45 18.16
N GLU A 83 -14.65 2.08 19.40
CA GLU A 83 -14.44 0.68 19.80
C GLU A 83 -15.67 -0.15 19.44
N ASP A 84 -15.47 -1.39 19.04
CA ASP A 84 -16.53 -2.32 18.64
C ASP A 84 -17.43 -1.84 17.48
N SER A 85 -17.01 -0.81 16.75
CA SER A 85 -17.74 -0.37 15.56
C SER A 85 -17.43 -1.25 14.36
N LEU A 86 -18.41 -1.43 13.49
CA LEU A 86 -18.26 -2.16 12.25
C LEU A 86 -17.30 -1.42 11.27
N GLU A 87 -17.30 -0.11 11.35
CA GLU A 87 -16.39 0.76 10.60
C GLU A 87 -14.93 0.50 10.97
N LYS A 88 -14.64 0.36 12.27
CA LYS A 88 -13.29 0.01 12.77
C LYS A 88 -12.88 -1.39 12.31
N GLU A 89 -13.76 -2.38 12.49
CA GLU A 89 -13.52 -3.77 12.09
C GLU A 89 -13.20 -3.90 10.60
N ILE A 90 -13.96 -3.25 9.74
CA ILE A 90 -13.72 -3.26 8.28
C ILE A 90 -12.37 -2.61 7.93
N CYS A 91 -12.01 -1.50 8.59
CA CYS A 91 -10.72 -0.84 8.40
C CYS A 91 -9.56 -1.72 8.85
N GLU A 92 -9.70 -2.42 9.97
CA GLU A 92 -8.69 -3.37 10.47
C GLU A 92 -8.48 -4.52 9.49
N TYR A 93 -9.56 -5.17 9.04
CA TYR A 93 -9.48 -6.21 8.03
C TYR A 93 -8.81 -5.75 6.73
N ARG A 94 -9.16 -4.56 6.26
CA ARG A 94 -8.64 -4.04 5.00
C ARG A 94 -7.17 -3.62 5.08
N HIS A 95 -6.78 -2.92 6.15
CA HIS A 95 -5.50 -2.22 6.23
C HIS A 95 -4.48 -2.86 7.17
N ILE A 96 -4.92 -3.61 8.17
CA ILE A 96 -4.04 -4.34 9.08
C ILE A 96 -3.92 -5.80 8.65
N ASP A 97 -5.03 -6.47 8.40
CA ASP A 97 -5.03 -7.88 8.00
C ASP A 97 -4.84 -8.06 6.48
N MET A 98 -4.88 -6.97 5.73
CA MET A 98 -4.72 -6.93 4.27
C MET A 98 -5.71 -7.84 3.51
N MET A 99 -6.91 -7.99 4.03
CA MET A 99 -7.96 -8.78 3.38
C MET A 99 -8.43 -8.13 2.09
N SER A 100 -8.73 -8.97 1.10
CA SER A 100 -9.47 -8.54 -0.09
C SER A 100 -10.91 -8.19 0.28
N TRP A 101 -11.57 -7.40 -0.54
CA TRP A 101 -12.99 -7.09 -0.33
C TRP A 101 -13.86 -8.33 -0.28
N ARG A 102 -13.54 -9.36 -1.07
CA ARG A 102 -14.24 -10.64 -1.05
C ARG A 102 -14.11 -11.36 0.30
N GLN A 103 -12.93 -11.33 0.90
CA GLN A 103 -12.69 -11.91 2.23
C GLN A 103 -13.45 -11.14 3.31
N ILE A 104 -13.50 -9.81 3.20
CA ILE A 104 -14.25 -8.94 4.12
C ILE A 104 -15.75 -9.23 4.04
N GLU A 105 -16.32 -9.39 2.84
CA GLU A 105 -17.73 -9.75 2.63
C GLU A 105 -18.11 -11.07 3.31
N ILE A 106 -17.18 -12.02 3.41
CA ILE A 106 -17.38 -13.29 4.08
C ILE A 106 -17.26 -13.12 5.61
N ALA A 107 -16.25 -12.38 6.07
CA ALA A 107 -15.99 -12.15 7.50
C ALA A 107 -17.07 -11.30 8.17
N VAL A 108 -17.56 -10.29 7.45
CA VAL A 108 -18.65 -9.42 7.87
C VAL A 108 -19.82 -9.73 6.92
N PRO A 109 -20.83 -10.49 7.31
CA PRO A 109 -21.86 -11.00 6.38
C PRO A 109 -22.72 -9.86 5.78
N MET A 110 -22.11 -9.11 4.89
CA MET A 110 -22.63 -7.96 4.18
C MET A 110 -22.27 -8.01 2.70
N SER A 111 -23.09 -7.40 1.86
CA SER A 111 -22.75 -7.23 0.43
C SER A 111 -21.53 -6.32 0.25
N ARG A 112 -20.88 -6.44 -0.90
CA ARG A 112 -19.76 -5.56 -1.28
C ARG A 112 -20.11 -4.07 -1.17
N SER A 113 -21.30 -3.71 -1.62
CA SER A 113 -21.81 -2.34 -1.55
C SER A 113 -21.96 -1.85 -0.11
N GLN A 114 -22.50 -2.69 0.78
CA GLN A 114 -22.64 -2.35 2.21
C GLN A 114 -21.27 -2.22 2.89
N CYS A 115 -20.35 -3.15 2.65
CA CYS A 115 -18.99 -3.05 3.17
C CYS A 115 -18.29 -1.76 2.71
N ASN A 116 -18.43 -1.41 1.44
CA ASN A 116 -17.84 -0.21 0.88
C ASN A 116 -18.46 1.07 1.48
N ASN A 117 -19.76 1.09 1.71
CA ASN A 117 -20.43 2.21 2.37
C ASN A 117 -19.95 2.39 3.81
N ARG A 118 -19.79 1.31 4.56
CA ARG A 118 -19.25 1.34 5.93
C ARG A 118 -17.79 1.80 5.96
N TYR A 119 -17.00 1.35 5.02
CA TYR A 119 -15.62 1.80 4.86
C TYR A 119 -15.53 3.31 4.58
N ASN A 120 -16.34 3.81 3.66
CA ASN A 120 -16.39 5.24 3.35
C ASN A 120 -16.87 6.07 4.54
N GLU A 121 -17.81 5.54 5.34
CA GLU A 121 -18.22 6.17 6.59
C GLU A 121 -17.09 6.22 7.60
N ALA A 122 -16.31 5.15 7.75
CA ALA A 122 -15.10 5.14 8.59
C ALA A 122 -14.12 6.24 8.21
N ILE A 123 -13.87 6.44 6.91
CA ILE A 123 -13.00 7.51 6.42
C ILE A 123 -13.53 8.88 6.81
N ARG A 124 -14.84 9.12 6.67
CA ARG A 124 -15.47 10.38 7.10
C ARG A 124 -15.37 10.60 8.61
N MET A 125 -15.60 9.55 9.39
CA MET A 125 -15.48 9.62 10.86
C MET A 125 -14.05 9.94 11.28
N LEU A 126 -13.04 9.32 10.66
CA LEU A 126 -11.63 9.60 10.92
C LEU A 126 -11.28 11.06 10.62
N LEU A 127 -11.78 11.61 9.53
CA LEU A 127 -11.53 13.01 9.14
C LEU A 127 -12.24 14.04 10.04
N GLN A 128 -13.15 13.62 10.91
CA GLN A 128 -13.69 14.48 11.96
C GLN A 128 -12.67 14.75 13.08
N ASN A 129 -11.68 13.87 13.24
CA ASN A 129 -10.61 14.04 14.21
C ASN A 129 -9.56 15.05 13.71
N ALA A 130 -9.23 16.04 14.54
CA ALA A 130 -8.27 17.10 14.20
C ALA A 130 -6.87 16.57 13.89
N ARG A 131 -6.41 15.56 14.63
CA ARG A 131 -5.09 14.95 14.40
C ARG A 131 -5.03 14.19 13.07
N VAL A 132 -6.07 13.47 12.73
CA VAL A 132 -6.17 12.76 11.43
C VAL A 132 -6.16 13.76 10.27
N ARG A 133 -6.90 14.86 10.38
CA ARG A 133 -6.85 15.93 9.36
C ARG A 133 -5.46 16.54 9.21
N GLU A 134 -4.75 16.73 10.32
CA GLU A 134 -3.38 17.23 10.30
C GLU A 134 -2.44 16.26 9.58
N ILE A 135 -2.51 14.97 9.88
CA ILE A 135 -1.76 13.92 9.18
C ILE A 135 -2.06 13.93 7.67
N ALA A 136 -3.32 14.04 7.30
CA ALA A 136 -3.70 14.12 5.88
C ALA A 136 -3.11 15.34 5.17
N ARG A 137 -3.06 16.50 5.83
CA ARG A 137 -2.43 17.71 5.29
C ARG A 137 -0.91 17.56 5.14
N GLU A 138 -0.23 17.00 6.14
CA GLU A 138 1.20 16.76 6.11
C GLU A 138 1.62 15.82 4.96
N GLU A 139 0.80 14.84 4.65
CA GLU A 139 1.08 13.83 3.63
C GLU A 139 0.53 14.19 2.23
N ARG A 140 -0.22 15.28 2.11
CA ARG A 140 -0.89 15.68 0.86
C ARG A 140 0.07 15.85 -0.31
N GLU A 141 1.18 16.53 -0.09
CA GLU A 141 2.19 16.76 -1.13
C GLU A 141 2.77 15.45 -1.67
N LYS A 142 3.08 14.50 -0.79
CA LYS A 142 3.56 13.17 -1.18
C LYS A 142 2.52 12.40 -1.99
N TYR A 143 1.25 12.55 -1.63
CA TYR A 143 0.15 11.94 -2.38
C TYR A 143 0.00 12.54 -3.77
N GLU A 144 0.11 13.86 -3.89
CA GLU A 144 0.11 14.58 -5.17
C GLU A 144 1.24 14.09 -6.08
N GLU A 145 2.45 14.00 -5.57
CA GLU A 145 3.60 13.44 -6.29
C GLU A 145 3.35 11.99 -6.73
N TYR A 146 2.79 11.16 -5.85
CA TYR A 146 2.45 9.79 -6.17
C TYR A 146 1.45 9.66 -7.31
N ILE A 147 0.40 10.48 -7.31
CA ILE A 147 -0.60 10.51 -8.39
C ILE A 147 0.03 10.98 -9.69
N GLN A 148 0.86 12.02 -9.66
CA GLN A 148 1.56 12.52 -10.83
C GLN A 148 2.44 11.44 -11.46
N GLN A 149 3.24 10.75 -10.67
CA GLN A 149 4.09 9.64 -11.14
C GLN A 149 3.26 8.51 -11.77
N LYS A 150 2.11 8.15 -11.17
CA LYS A 150 1.20 7.16 -11.75
C LYS A 150 0.61 7.59 -13.08
N SER A 151 0.21 8.85 -13.19
CA SER A 151 -0.33 9.42 -14.43
C SER A 151 0.70 9.40 -15.55
N GLU A 152 1.93 9.81 -15.26
CA GLU A 152 3.04 9.79 -16.22
C GLU A 152 3.38 8.36 -16.67
N ALA A 153 3.44 7.40 -15.74
CA ALA A 153 3.68 6.00 -16.05
C ALA A 153 2.57 5.42 -16.94
N LYS A 154 1.31 5.80 -16.71
CA LYS A 154 0.17 5.39 -17.54
C LYS A 154 0.27 5.97 -18.97
N LYS A 155 0.61 7.23 -19.09
CA LYS A 155 0.83 7.91 -20.39
C LYS A 155 1.97 7.25 -21.18
N TRP A 156 3.08 6.96 -20.49
CA TRP A 156 4.21 6.28 -21.10
C TRP A 156 3.85 4.88 -21.62
N ARG A 157 3.15 4.07 -20.80
CA ARG A 157 2.68 2.73 -21.22
C ARG A 157 1.78 2.79 -22.45
N LYS A 158 0.84 3.75 -22.47
CA LYS A 158 -0.05 3.95 -23.63
C LYS A 158 0.75 4.29 -24.88
N LYS A 159 1.71 5.22 -24.78
CA LYS A 159 2.58 5.62 -25.90
C LYS A 159 3.43 4.44 -26.42
N MET A 160 3.94 3.58 -25.51
CA MET A 160 4.71 2.40 -25.90
C MET A 160 3.84 1.32 -26.56
N ALA A 161 2.61 1.11 -26.08
CA ALA A 161 1.66 0.20 -26.70
C ALA A 161 1.29 0.64 -28.12
N GLU A 162 1.01 1.94 -28.32
CA GLU A 162 0.72 2.53 -29.63
C GLU A 162 1.88 2.35 -30.62
N LYS A 163 3.13 2.53 -30.15
CA LYS A 163 4.34 2.30 -30.97
C LYS A 163 4.52 0.82 -31.36
N LYS A 164 4.13 -0.10 -30.48
CA LYS A 164 4.30 -1.55 -30.71
C LYS A 164 3.23 -2.14 -31.62
N PHE A 165 2.02 -1.60 -31.59
CA PHE A 165 0.86 -2.11 -32.33
C PHE A 165 0.36 -1.16 -33.43
N GLY A 166 0.94 0.02 -33.58
CA GLY A 166 0.57 1.05 -34.55
C GLY A 166 1.30 0.96 -35.91
N LYS A 167 1.57 -0.27 -36.35
CA LYS A 167 2.05 -0.52 -37.72
C LYS A 167 0.93 -1.07 -38.59
#